data_71211075bdc5dc5aaa44348376060d54
#
_entry.id   71211075bdc5dc5aaa44348376060d54
#
_cell.length_a   1.000
_cell.length_b   1.000
_cell.length_c   1.000
_cell.angle_alpha   90.00
_cell.angle_beta   90.00
_cell.angle_gamma   90.00
#
_symmetry.space_group_name_H-M   'P 1'
#
loop_
_entity.id
_entity.type
_entity.pdbx_description
1 polymer ?
#
loop_
_entity_poly.entity_id
_entity_poly.type
_entity_poly.pdbx_seq_one_letter_code
_entity_poly.pdbx_strand_id
1 'polypeptide(L)'
;MQEVKAPIIGIDRHRLTTDGEGVTTLVAFHGSPLHCKYCLNPQCLSPNGVLRTITPSELYSEVEIDDLYFVATGGGICFGGGEPLLHSEFIVEFAKIMNPEWSIILETSLNVPLKQLEMVAPLVREFIVDVKDMDEQTYKAYTMQSNVVVMSNLKWLAENGYTEKTFVYPLYLIIIQRLHKTKANNE
;
A
#
# COMPACT_ATOMS: atom_id res chain seq x y z
N MET A 1 -24.70 -9.16 -11.01
CA MET A 1 -23.37 -9.35 -10.37
C MET A 1 -23.43 -8.64 -9.03
N GLN A 2 -22.83 -9.20 -7.99
CA GLN A 2 -22.76 -8.52 -6.69
C GLN A 2 -21.77 -7.34 -6.83
N GLU A 3 -22.16 -6.17 -6.35
CA GLU A 3 -21.33 -4.97 -6.40
C GLU A 3 -20.09 -5.16 -5.52
N VAL A 4 -18.91 -4.86 -6.08
CA VAL A 4 -17.64 -4.95 -5.34
C VAL A 4 -17.57 -3.85 -4.29
N LYS A 5 -17.20 -4.23 -3.06
CA LYS A 5 -17.08 -3.29 -1.92
C LYS A 5 -15.82 -3.60 -1.14
N ALA A 6 -15.23 -2.56 -0.54
CA ALA A 6 -14.11 -2.72 0.35
C ALA A 6 -14.27 -1.91 1.64
N PRO A 7 -13.88 -2.48 2.80
CA PRO A 7 -13.84 -1.75 4.06
C PRO A 7 -12.62 -0.83 4.09
N ILE A 8 -12.82 0.42 4.49
CA ILE A 8 -11.77 1.42 4.66
C ILE A 8 -11.66 1.88 6.10
N ILE A 9 -10.46 2.29 6.50
CA ILE A 9 -10.16 2.91 7.79
C ILE A 9 -10.09 4.43 7.70
N GLY A 10 -9.94 4.97 6.49
CA GLY A 10 -9.93 6.41 6.23
C GLY A 10 -9.61 6.77 4.79
N ILE A 11 -9.86 8.04 4.46
CA ILE A 11 -9.39 8.70 3.24
C ILE A 11 -8.68 9.97 3.70
N ASP A 12 -7.45 10.18 3.23
CA ASP A 12 -6.63 11.36 3.55
C ASP A 12 -6.23 12.06 2.26
N ARG A 13 -6.77 13.25 2.05
CA ARG A 13 -6.67 14.00 0.79
C ARG A 13 -5.51 14.98 0.79
N HIS A 14 -5.05 15.34 -0.41
CA HIS A 14 -4.03 16.37 -0.65
C HIS A 14 -2.68 16.05 0.02
N ARG A 15 -2.27 14.81 -0.03
CA ARG A 15 -0.96 14.40 0.46
C ARG A 15 0.11 14.84 -0.54
N LEU A 16 1.22 15.32 -0.01
CA LEU A 16 2.34 15.84 -0.80
C LEU A 16 3.59 15.03 -0.47
N THR A 17 4.25 14.47 -1.47
CA THR A 17 5.58 13.83 -1.36
C THR A 17 5.70 12.57 -0.49
N THR A 18 4.63 12.09 0.12
CA THR A 18 4.67 10.91 1.00
C THR A 18 4.19 9.62 0.32
N ASP A 19 3.34 9.75 -0.67
CA ASP A 19 2.62 8.62 -1.28
C ASP A 19 2.78 8.65 -2.81
N GLY A 20 4.01 8.80 -3.30
CA GLY A 20 4.34 8.89 -4.72
C GLY A 20 4.49 10.33 -5.23
N GLU A 21 4.59 10.48 -6.55
CA GLU A 21 4.72 11.78 -7.21
C GLU A 21 3.39 12.53 -7.29
N GLY A 22 3.47 13.86 -7.17
CA GLY A 22 2.33 14.76 -7.32
C GLY A 22 1.47 14.86 -6.06
N VAL A 23 0.29 15.45 -6.20
CA VAL A 23 -0.73 15.48 -5.15
C VAL A 23 -1.51 14.18 -5.17
N THR A 24 -1.60 13.50 -4.04
CA THR A 24 -2.28 12.21 -3.93
C THR A 24 -3.38 12.23 -2.88
N THR A 25 -4.32 11.31 -3.02
CA THR A 25 -5.30 10.97 -1.98
C THR A 25 -5.03 9.55 -1.54
N LEU A 26 -4.72 9.36 -0.25
CA LEU A 26 -4.58 8.03 0.34
C LEU A 26 -5.96 7.45 0.64
N VAL A 27 -6.23 6.28 0.10
CA VAL A 27 -7.37 5.43 0.45
C VAL A 27 -6.84 4.28 1.30
N ALA A 28 -7.07 4.36 2.59
CA ALA A 28 -6.55 3.41 3.56
C ALA A 28 -7.55 2.27 3.78
N PHE A 29 -7.22 1.08 3.25
CA PHE A 29 -8.03 -0.12 3.42
C PHE A 29 -7.90 -0.74 4.81
N HIS A 30 -8.95 -1.42 5.23
CA HIS A 30 -8.94 -2.31 6.39
C HIS A 30 -8.46 -3.71 5.99
N GLY A 31 -7.77 -4.38 6.92
CA GLY A 31 -7.23 -5.72 6.73
C GLY A 31 -5.73 -5.72 6.44
N SER A 32 -5.01 -6.65 7.05
CA SER A 32 -3.59 -6.90 6.78
C SER A 32 -3.26 -8.36 7.06
N PRO A 33 -2.42 -9.00 6.24
CA PRO A 33 -1.91 -10.34 6.54
C PRO A 33 -0.84 -10.33 7.64
N LEU A 34 -0.28 -9.15 7.96
CA LEU A 34 0.79 -8.97 8.93
C LEU A 34 0.27 -8.50 10.28
N HIS A 35 0.92 -8.97 11.35
CA HIS A 35 0.70 -8.52 12.73
C HIS A 35 1.98 -7.85 13.27
N CYS A 36 2.36 -6.74 12.63
CA CYS A 36 3.59 -6.02 12.98
C CYS A 36 3.57 -5.54 14.43
N LYS A 37 4.67 -5.77 15.16
CA LYS A 37 4.84 -5.29 16.54
C LYS A 37 4.73 -3.78 16.66
N TYR A 38 5.08 -3.05 15.62
CA TYR A 38 4.88 -1.62 15.47
C TYR A 38 4.09 -1.39 14.18
N CYS A 39 2.84 -1.02 14.32
CA CYS A 39 1.93 -0.75 13.21
C CYS A 39 1.47 0.71 13.29
N LEU A 40 1.63 1.46 12.19
CA LEU A 40 1.15 2.84 12.11
C LEU A 40 -0.38 2.91 12.05
N ASN A 41 -1.01 1.85 11.53
CA ASN A 41 -2.44 1.76 11.33
C ASN A 41 -3.03 0.54 12.08
N PRO A 42 -2.93 0.46 13.43
CA PRO A 42 -3.38 -0.71 14.20
C PRO A 42 -4.89 -0.98 14.05
N GLN A 43 -5.67 0.05 13.69
CA GLN A 43 -7.08 -0.07 13.39
C GLN A 43 -7.37 -1.00 12.19
N CYS A 44 -6.42 -1.19 11.25
CA CYS A 44 -6.62 -2.10 10.12
C CYS A 44 -6.73 -3.58 10.52
N LEU A 45 -6.30 -3.92 11.74
CA LEU A 45 -6.40 -5.28 12.31
C LEU A 45 -7.55 -5.42 13.30
N SER A 46 -8.16 -4.31 13.73
CA SER A 46 -9.24 -4.33 14.70
C SER A 46 -10.58 -4.61 14.01
N PRO A 47 -11.42 -5.55 14.51
CA PRO A 47 -12.76 -5.75 13.98
C PRO A 47 -13.63 -4.47 13.98
N ASN A 48 -13.35 -3.55 14.90
CA ASN A 48 -14.04 -2.26 15.03
C ASN A 48 -13.31 -1.11 14.34
N GLY A 49 -12.26 -1.41 13.57
CA GLY A 49 -11.42 -0.39 12.91
C GLY A 49 -11.97 0.10 11.58
N VAL A 50 -13.00 -0.55 11.05
CA VAL A 50 -13.65 -0.15 9.79
C VAL A 50 -14.41 1.16 10.01
N LEU A 51 -14.03 2.21 9.28
CA LEU A 51 -14.78 3.46 9.26
C LEU A 51 -16.10 3.28 8.51
N ARG A 52 -16.01 2.71 7.30
CA ARG A 52 -17.16 2.37 6.44
C ARG A 52 -16.75 1.39 5.35
N THR A 53 -17.72 0.78 4.71
CA THR A 53 -17.55 0.01 3.48
C THR A 53 -17.97 0.87 2.30
N ILE A 54 -17.14 0.91 1.24
CA ILE A 54 -17.33 1.79 0.08
C ILE A 54 -17.27 0.99 -1.21
N THR A 55 -18.00 1.43 -2.23
CA THR A 55 -17.90 0.94 -3.61
C THR A 55 -16.89 1.75 -4.42
N PRO A 56 -16.39 1.25 -5.56
CA PRO A 56 -15.54 2.03 -6.47
C PRO A 56 -16.22 3.33 -6.95
N SER A 57 -17.53 3.28 -7.23
CA SER A 57 -18.29 4.46 -7.68
C SER A 57 -18.43 5.51 -6.58
N GLU A 58 -18.70 5.08 -5.34
CA GLU A 58 -18.75 6.00 -4.19
C GLU A 58 -17.38 6.64 -3.94
N LEU A 59 -16.29 5.86 -4.05
CA LEU A 59 -14.94 6.41 -3.92
C LEU A 59 -14.68 7.44 -5.02
N TYR A 60 -14.98 7.13 -6.28
CA TYR A 60 -14.79 8.06 -7.39
C TYR A 60 -15.52 9.39 -7.15
N SER A 61 -16.80 9.34 -6.80
CA SER A 61 -17.61 10.54 -6.52
C SER A 61 -17.07 11.39 -5.36
N GLU A 62 -16.35 10.78 -4.42
CA GLU A 62 -15.76 11.51 -3.30
C GLU A 62 -14.45 12.20 -3.67
N VAL A 63 -13.64 11.57 -4.55
CA VAL A 63 -12.29 12.06 -4.88
C VAL A 63 -12.24 12.84 -6.20
N GLU A 64 -13.28 12.81 -7.05
CA GLU A 64 -13.30 13.51 -8.33
C GLU A 64 -13.18 15.04 -8.19
N ILE A 65 -13.53 15.58 -7.04
CA ILE A 65 -13.32 16.99 -6.71
C ILE A 65 -11.82 17.40 -6.73
N ASP A 66 -10.92 16.44 -6.61
CA ASP A 66 -9.47 16.65 -6.61
C ASP A 66 -8.84 16.50 -8.01
N ASP A 67 -9.64 16.24 -9.06
CA ASP A 67 -9.22 16.00 -10.43
C ASP A 67 -8.17 17.01 -10.92
N LEU A 68 -8.42 18.30 -10.71
CA LEU A 68 -7.50 19.35 -11.13
C LEU A 68 -6.10 19.20 -10.51
N TYR A 69 -6.03 18.81 -9.23
CA TYR A 69 -4.76 18.63 -8.53
C TYR A 69 -4.03 17.39 -9.07
N PHE A 70 -4.74 16.30 -9.31
CA PHE A 70 -4.16 15.07 -9.82
C PHE A 70 -3.61 15.26 -11.23
N VAL A 71 -4.41 15.82 -12.13
CA VAL A 71 -4.00 16.07 -13.52
C VAL A 71 -2.83 17.07 -13.59
N ALA A 72 -2.89 18.18 -12.85
CA ALA A 72 -1.87 19.21 -12.90
C ALA A 72 -0.51 18.76 -12.34
N THR A 73 -0.49 17.77 -11.45
CA THR A 73 0.74 17.31 -10.79
C THR A 73 1.18 15.91 -11.19
N GLY A 74 0.39 15.20 -12.00
CA GLY A 74 0.59 13.78 -12.32
C GLY A 74 0.33 12.84 -11.14
N GLY A 75 -0.35 13.32 -10.11
CA GLY A 75 -0.73 12.55 -8.93
C GLY A 75 -1.96 11.66 -9.16
N GLY A 76 -2.67 11.32 -8.09
CA GLY A 76 -3.86 10.47 -8.16
C GLY A 76 -4.18 9.76 -6.85
N ILE A 77 -4.51 8.48 -6.92
CA ILE A 77 -4.93 7.70 -5.76
C ILE A 77 -3.80 6.79 -5.29
N CYS A 78 -3.43 6.92 -4.01
CA CYS A 78 -2.60 5.95 -3.32
C CYS A 78 -3.49 4.98 -2.54
N PHE A 79 -3.44 3.71 -2.86
CA PHE A 79 -4.07 2.65 -2.09
C PHE A 79 -3.08 2.10 -1.06
N GLY A 80 -3.45 2.13 0.22
CA GLY A 80 -2.58 1.72 1.32
C GLY A 80 -3.34 1.45 2.62
N GLY A 81 -2.73 1.81 3.75
CA GLY A 81 -3.32 1.68 5.09
C GLY A 81 -3.09 0.31 5.73
N GLY A 82 -3.95 -0.67 5.44
CA GLY A 82 -3.71 -2.09 5.66
C GLY A 82 -2.93 -2.71 4.51
N GLU A 83 -3.45 -3.80 3.92
CA GLU A 83 -2.87 -4.40 2.70
C GLU A 83 -3.85 -4.21 1.55
N PRO A 84 -3.60 -3.26 0.63
CA PRO A 84 -4.53 -2.95 -0.45
C PRO A 84 -4.73 -4.10 -1.44
N LEU A 85 -3.74 -4.97 -1.61
CA LEU A 85 -3.84 -6.13 -2.49
C LEU A 85 -4.86 -7.17 -2.01
N LEU A 86 -5.31 -7.14 -0.76
CA LEU A 86 -6.46 -7.93 -0.31
C LEU A 86 -7.76 -7.49 -1.00
N HIS A 87 -7.77 -6.29 -1.56
CA HIS A 87 -8.91 -5.67 -2.26
C HIS A 87 -8.62 -5.44 -3.75
N SER A 88 -7.85 -6.34 -4.38
CA SER A 88 -7.41 -6.22 -5.78
C SER A 88 -8.57 -6.02 -6.76
N GLU A 89 -9.69 -6.73 -6.56
CA GLU A 89 -10.89 -6.57 -7.40
C GLU A 89 -11.48 -5.15 -7.30
N PHE A 90 -11.48 -4.56 -6.11
CA PHE A 90 -11.93 -3.17 -5.92
C PHE A 90 -11.05 -2.19 -6.70
N ILE A 91 -9.72 -2.35 -6.63
CA ILE A 91 -8.77 -1.49 -7.34
C ILE A 91 -8.96 -1.61 -8.85
N VAL A 92 -9.16 -2.83 -9.36
CA VAL A 92 -9.44 -3.07 -10.79
C VAL A 92 -10.75 -2.39 -11.23
N GLU A 93 -11.83 -2.52 -10.45
CA GLU A 93 -13.10 -1.88 -10.79
C GLU A 93 -13.02 -0.34 -10.69
N PHE A 94 -12.29 0.19 -9.72
CA PHE A 94 -12.03 1.63 -9.61
C PHE A 94 -11.23 2.16 -10.82
N ALA A 95 -10.20 1.44 -11.25
CA ALA A 95 -9.38 1.82 -12.40
C ALA A 95 -10.17 1.92 -13.71
N LYS A 96 -11.29 1.19 -13.84
CA LYS A 96 -12.15 1.25 -15.03
C LYS A 96 -12.98 2.53 -15.13
N ILE A 97 -13.23 3.19 -14.02
CA ILE A 97 -14.14 4.34 -13.93
C ILE A 97 -13.43 5.65 -13.60
N MET A 98 -12.20 5.59 -13.10
CA MET A 98 -11.43 6.78 -12.78
C MET A 98 -11.00 7.55 -14.03
N ASN A 99 -10.64 8.84 -13.89
CA ASN A 99 -10.02 9.60 -14.95
C ASN A 99 -8.68 8.93 -15.37
N PRO A 100 -8.49 8.62 -16.68
CA PRO A 100 -7.27 7.92 -17.14
C PRO A 100 -5.97 8.73 -16.98
N GLU A 101 -6.06 10.04 -16.70
CA GLU A 101 -4.90 10.88 -16.40
C GLU A 101 -4.43 10.77 -14.95
N TRP A 102 -5.23 10.15 -14.06
CA TRP A 102 -4.83 9.91 -12.69
C TRP A 102 -3.88 8.73 -12.58
N SER A 103 -2.96 8.82 -11.63
CA SER A 103 -2.04 7.74 -11.27
C SER A 103 -2.63 6.86 -10.18
N ILE A 104 -2.38 5.55 -10.27
CA ILE A 104 -2.57 4.62 -9.15
C ILE A 104 -1.21 4.34 -8.54
N ILE A 105 -1.07 4.63 -7.27
CA ILE A 105 0.08 4.31 -6.42
C ILE A 105 -0.35 3.22 -5.44
N LEU A 106 0.53 2.27 -5.16
CA LEU A 106 0.23 1.15 -4.28
C LEU A 106 1.25 1.04 -3.16
N GLU A 107 0.84 1.32 -1.92
CA GLU A 107 1.64 1.09 -0.72
C GLU A 107 1.31 -0.30 -0.15
N THR A 108 2.24 -1.26 -0.27
CA THR A 108 1.97 -2.67 0.02
C THR A 108 3.14 -3.36 0.71
N SER A 109 2.85 -4.36 1.53
CA SER A 109 3.83 -5.29 2.08
C SER A 109 4.20 -6.42 1.11
N LEU A 110 3.45 -6.59 0.02
CA LEU A 110 3.51 -7.72 -0.91
C LEU A 110 3.29 -9.11 -0.28
N ASN A 111 2.84 -9.21 0.96
CA ASN A 111 2.61 -10.51 1.61
C ASN A 111 1.21 -11.05 1.27
N VAL A 112 0.96 -11.26 0.00
CA VAL A 112 -0.31 -11.74 -0.58
C VAL A 112 -0.04 -12.78 -1.67
N PRO A 113 -1.01 -13.63 -2.02
CA PRO A 113 -0.89 -14.51 -3.19
C PRO A 113 -0.58 -13.72 -4.47
N LEU A 114 0.35 -14.24 -5.29
CA LEU A 114 0.81 -13.60 -6.52
C LEU A 114 -0.33 -13.15 -7.44
N LYS A 115 -1.40 -13.94 -7.55
CA LYS A 115 -2.58 -13.61 -8.37
C LYS A 115 -3.16 -12.23 -8.07
N GLN A 116 -3.17 -11.80 -6.81
CA GLN A 116 -3.69 -10.49 -6.42
C GLN A 116 -2.78 -9.37 -6.93
N LEU A 117 -1.46 -9.57 -6.88
CA LEU A 117 -0.48 -8.65 -7.44
C LEU A 117 -0.61 -8.57 -8.98
N GLU A 118 -0.68 -9.71 -9.65
CA GLU A 118 -0.81 -9.79 -11.12
C GLU A 118 -2.03 -9.05 -11.65
N MET A 119 -3.15 -9.07 -10.91
CA MET A 119 -4.38 -8.37 -11.31
C MET A 119 -4.20 -6.85 -11.31
N VAL A 120 -3.42 -6.31 -10.38
CA VAL A 120 -3.32 -4.86 -10.13
C VAL A 120 -2.08 -4.26 -10.79
N ALA A 121 -1.00 -5.02 -10.91
CA ALA A 121 0.30 -4.51 -11.37
C ALA A 121 0.24 -3.74 -12.71
N PRO A 122 -0.53 -4.15 -13.72
CA PRO A 122 -0.62 -3.40 -14.99
C PRO A 122 -1.24 -2.00 -14.85
N LEU A 123 -1.99 -1.75 -13.78
CA LEU A 123 -2.72 -0.50 -13.51
C LEU A 123 -1.89 0.48 -12.67
N VAL A 124 -0.85 -0.02 -12.01
CA VAL A 124 -0.05 0.73 -11.05
C VAL A 124 1.07 1.50 -11.75
N ARG A 125 1.13 2.79 -11.47
CA ARG A 125 2.23 3.65 -11.90
C ARG A 125 3.45 3.50 -10.99
N GLU A 126 3.20 3.37 -9.68
CA GLU A 126 4.26 3.35 -8.67
C GLU A 126 3.92 2.37 -7.53
N PHE A 127 4.88 1.52 -7.18
CA PHE A 127 4.82 0.64 -6.02
C PHE A 127 5.69 1.19 -4.89
N ILE A 128 5.11 1.41 -3.73
CA ILE A 128 5.79 1.70 -2.48
C ILE A 128 5.76 0.41 -1.66
N VAL A 129 6.89 -0.32 -1.68
CA VAL A 129 6.96 -1.63 -1.04
C VAL A 129 7.64 -1.52 0.31
N ASP A 130 6.88 -1.77 1.37
CA ASP A 130 7.37 -1.78 2.74
C ASP A 130 7.84 -3.20 3.13
N VAL A 131 9.11 -3.51 2.82
CA VAL A 131 9.75 -4.75 3.25
C VAL A 131 10.20 -4.61 4.69
N LYS A 132 9.54 -5.31 5.60
CA LYS A 132 9.79 -5.18 7.05
C LYS A 132 11.18 -5.68 7.44
N ASP A 133 11.68 -6.75 6.83
CA ASP A 133 13.07 -7.21 6.91
C ASP A 133 13.39 -8.22 5.79
N MET A 134 14.65 -8.29 5.37
CA MET A 134 15.12 -9.28 4.38
C MET A 134 15.50 -10.60 5.06
N ASP A 135 15.95 -10.57 6.33
CA ASP A 135 16.19 -11.77 7.11
C ASP A 135 14.87 -12.39 7.57
N GLU A 136 14.66 -13.68 7.26
CA GLU A 136 13.40 -14.36 7.53
C GLU A 136 13.07 -14.47 9.02
N GLN A 137 14.09 -14.70 9.85
CA GLN A 137 13.87 -14.85 11.30
C GLN A 137 13.45 -13.51 11.91
N THR A 138 14.11 -12.44 11.53
CA THR A 138 13.79 -11.08 11.96
C THR A 138 12.42 -10.66 11.45
N TYR A 139 12.13 -10.89 10.16
CA TYR A 139 10.83 -10.62 9.56
C TYR A 139 9.70 -11.33 10.31
N LYS A 140 9.86 -12.64 10.56
CA LYS A 140 8.89 -13.46 11.28
C LYS A 140 8.71 -13.02 12.73
N ALA A 141 9.81 -12.68 13.41
CA ALA A 141 9.78 -12.19 14.78
C ALA A 141 9.05 -10.84 14.89
N TYR A 142 9.05 -10.02 13.82
CA TYR A 142 8.43 -8.72 13.79
C TYR A 142 6.98 -8.76 13.30
N THR A 143 6.68 -9.54 12.24
CA THR A 143 5.38 -9.54 11.54
C THR A 143 4.49 -10.73 11.86
N MET A 144 5.04 -11.77 12.51
CA MET A 144 4.45 -13.10 12.74
C MET A 144 4.18 -13.89 11.43
N GLN A 145 4.77 -13.48 10.30
CA GLN A 145 4.67 -14.14 8.99
C GLN A 145 6.06 -14.44 8.41
N SER A 146 6.13 -15.33 7.42
CA SER A 146 7.33 -15.55 6.62
C SER A 146 7.46 -14.47 5.53
N ASN A 147 8.71 -14.10 5.17
CA ASN A 147 8.97 -13.18 4.06
C ASN A 147 9.07 -13.89 2.69
N VAL A 148 8.95 -15.20 2.63
CA VAL A 148 9.09 -15.99 1.38
C VAL A 148 8.16 -15.49 0.28
N VAL A 149 6.91 -15.21 0.61
CA VAL A 149 5.92 -14.67 -0.35
C VAL A 149 6.33 -13.29 -0.83
N VAL A 150 6.76 -12.42 0.06
CA VAL A 150 7.23 -11.05 -0.27
C VAL A 150 8.42 -11.10 -1.22
N MET A 151 9.42 -11.94 -0.92
CA MET A 151 10.62 -12.12 -1.76
C MET A 151 10.27 -12.66 -3.14
N SER A 152 9.31 -13.60 -3.22
CA SER A 152 8.82 -14.14 -4.48
C SER A 152 8.11 -13.06 -5.31
N ASN A 153 7.25 -12.26 -4.69
CA ASN A 153 6.51 -11.19 -5.34
C ASN A 153 7.43 -10.03 -5.79
N LEU A 154 8.44 -9.69 -4.99
CA LEU A 154 9.47 -8.72 -5.41
C LEU A 154 10.25 -9.21 -6.64
N LYS A 155 10.65 -10.49 -6.62
CA LYS A 155 11.31 -11.10 -7.77
C LYS A 155 10.42 -11.05 -9.01
N TRP A 156 9.14 -11.38 -8.87
CA TRP A 156 8.18 -11.32 -9.96
C TRP A 156 8.05 -9.88 -10.52
N LEU A 157 7.95 -8.85 -9.68
CA LEU A 157 7.92 -7.45 -10.13
C LEU A 157 9.17 -7.10 -10.95
N ALA A 158 10.35 -7.51 -10.49
CA ALA A 158 11.61 -7.26 -11.20
C ALA A 158 11.68 -7.96 -12.56
N GLU A 159 11.25 -9.23 -12.63
CA GLU A 159 11.27 -10.03 -13.86
C GLU A 159 10.20 -9.61 -14.89
N ASN A 160 9.16 -8.90 -14.45
CA ASN A 160 8.07 -8.44 -15.32
C ASN A 160 8.14 -6.93 -15.66
N GLY A 161 9.29 -6.28 -15.43
CA GLY A 161 9.54 -4.91 -15.89
C GLY A 161 9.01 -3.80 -15.00
N TYR A 162 8.72 -4.11 -13.72
CA TYR A 162 8.24 -3.11 -12.75
C TYR A 162 9.36 -2.51 -11.88
N THR A 163 10.63 -2.82 -12.14
CA THR A 163 11.77 -2.37 -11.31
C THR A 163 11.84 -0.85 -11.17
N GLU A 164 11.70 -0.10 -12.27
CA GLU A 164 11.77 1.37 -12.26
C GLU A 164 10.58 2.04 -11.58
N LYS A 165 9.50 1.28 -11.37
CA LYS A 165 8.26 1.72 -10.74
C LYS A 165 8.15 1.26 -9.27
N THR A 166 9.18 0.59 -8.75
CA THR A 166 9.13 -0.04 -7.43
C THR A 166 10.13 0.60 -6.50
N PHE A 167 9.63 1.29 -5.47
CA PHE A 167 10.42 1.84 -4.38
C PHE A 167 10.31 0.90 -3.17
N VAL A 168 11.45 0.39 -2.71
CA VAL A 168 11.50 -0.52 -1.55
C VAL A 168 11.99 0.23 -0.33
N TYR A 169 11.16 0.28 0.70
CA TYR A 169 11.50 0.91 1.99
C TYR A 169 11.71 -0.16 3.06
N PRO A 170 12.95 -0.44 3.47
CA PRO A 170 13.23 -1.30 4.62
C PRO A 170 13.09 -0.48 5.91
N LEU A 171 11.86 -0.30 6.39
CA LEU A 171 11.58 0.55 7.56
C LEU A 171 12.31 0.07 8.83
N TYR A 172 12.48 -1.24 8.98
CA TYR A 172 13.10 -1.84 10.15
C TYR A 172 14.62 -1.61 10.23
N LEU A 173 15.32 -1.59 9.10
CA LEU A 173 16.78 -1.32 9.07
C LEU A 173 17.13 0.08 9.60
N ILE A 174 16.30 1.08 9.34
CA ILE A 174 16.50 2.46 9.79
C ILE A 174 16.31 2.57 11.31
N ILE A 175 15.34 1.87 11.86
CA ILE A 175 15.03 1.90 13.31
C ILE A 175 16.11 1.15 14.09
N ILE A 176 16.54 -0.03 13.65
CA ILE A 176 17.61 -0.80 14.32
C ILE A 176 18.95 -0.07 14.24
N GLN A 177 19.32 0.49 13.08
CA GLN A 177 20.57 1.27 12.97
C GLN A 177 20.58 2.49 13.90
N ARG A 178 19.43 3.15 14.11
CA ARG A 178 19.30 4.23 15.09
C ARG A 178 19.42 3.73 16.53
N LEU A 179 18.79 2.61 16.88
CA LEU A 179 18.85 2.04 18.23
C LEU A 179 20.25 1.52 18.57
N HIS A 180 20.98 0.90 17.62
CA HIS A 180 22.37 0.50 17.81
C HIS A 180 23.31 1.69 17.95
N LYS A 181 23.13 2.78 17.18
CA LYS A 181 23.92 4.01 17.33
C LYS A 181 23.69 4.70 18.68
N THR A 182 22.46 4.65 19.20
CA THR A 182 22.15 5.25 20.50
C THR A 182 22.76 4.45 21.66
N LYS A 183 22.86 3.11 21.54
CA LYS A 183 23.55 2.27 22.53
C LYS A 183 25.06 2.46 22.51
N ALA A 184 25.68 2.55 21.33
CA ALA A 184 27.13 2.76 21.19
C ALA A 184 27.61 4.16 21.59
N ASN A 185 26.71 5.15 21.73
CA ASN A 185 27.07 6.49 22.21
C ASN A 185 26.83 6.68 23.72
N ASN A 186 26.33 5.66 24.41
CA ASN A 186 26.10 5.68 25.89
C ASN A 186 27.01 4.72 26.67
N GLU A 187 28.01 4.11 26.02
CA GLU A 187 29.14 3.40 26.61
C GLU A 187 30.43 4.23 26.38
#